data_3977eaa0b607efc141d9ce0a7c124c6d
#
_entry.id   3977eaa0b607efc141d9ce0a7c124c6d
#
_cell.length_a   1.000
_cell.length_b   1.000
_cell.length_c   1.000
_cell.angle_alpha   90.00
_cell.angle_beta   90.00
_cell.angle_gamma   90.00
#
_symmetry.space_group_name_H-M   'P 1'
#
loop_
_entity.id
_entity.type
_entity.pdbx_description
1 polymer ?
#
loop_
_entity_poly.entity_id
_entity_poly.type
_entity_poly.pdbx_seq_one_letter_code
_entity_poly.pdbx_strand_id
1 'polypeptide(L)'
;MSNTHFNDSKTLKEQAPWKNRGTVVFMSDFGTVDGAVSAMHGVADEVCHSLRLEDLTHEIPQFNIWEGSYRLIQTMEYWAPGTVFVCVVDPGVGSDRESVAVLTKSGHVIVTPDNGTLSHVAK
;
A
#
# COMPACT_ATOMS: atom_id res chain seq x y z
N MET A 1 11.73 -9.84 5.73
CA MET A 1 10.79 -9.10 6.58
C MET A 1 10.20 -9.94 7.69
N SER A 2 10.99 -10.84 8.20
CA SER A 2 10.54 -11.71 9.28
C SER A 2 10.04 -10.95 10.51
N ASN A 3 10.51 -9.72 10.68
CA ASN A 3 10.11 -8.91 11.83
C ASN A 3 8.89 -8.06 11.61
N THR A 4 8.34 -8.09 10.43
CA THR A 4 7.15 -7.30 10.15
C THR A 4 5.98 -7.85 10.92
N HIS A 5 5.41 -7.03 11.75
CA HIS A 5 4.15 -7.35 12.38
C HIS A 5 3.42 -6.04 12.67
N PHE A 6 2.13 -6.13 12.87
CA PHE A 6 1.30 -4.97 13.08
C PHE A 6 1.10 -4.74 14.56
N ASN A 7 1.19 -3.50 14.95
CA ASN A 7 0.96 -3.12 16.32
C ASN A 7 -0.49 -2.66 16.46
N ASP A 8 -1.37 -3.63 16.65
CA ASP A 8 -2.81 -3.38 16.68
C ASP A 8 -3.27 -2.60 17.89
N SER A 9 -2.46 -2.56 18.94
CA SER A 9 -2.84 -1.91 20.18
C SER A 9 -2.49 -0.43 20.23
N LYS A 10 -1.83 0.10 19.18
CA LYS A 10 -1.39 1.47 19.15
C LYS A 10 -1.75 2.16 17.86
N THR A 11 -2.08 3.44 17.94
CA THR A 11 -2.25 4.29 16.77
C THR A 11 -0.88 4.75 16.26
N LEU A 12 -0.83 5.31 15.05
CA LEU A 12 0.41 5.87 14.52
C LEU A 12 0.98 6.95 15.43
N LYS A 13 0.14 7.70 16.11
CA LYS A 13 0.55 8.73 17.05
C LYS A 13 1.29 8.20 18.26
N GLU A 14 0.94 6.99 18.71
CA GLU A 14 1.50 6.37 19.89
C GLU A 14 2.77 5.59 19.60
N GLN A 15 3.10 5.37 18.33
CA GLN A 15 4.31 4.68 17.93
C GLN A 15 5.53 5.56 18.19
N ALA A 16 6.71 4.94 18.19
CA ALA A 16 7.95 5.68 18.07
C ALA A 16 7.85 6.61 16.87
N PRO A 17 8.52 7.77 16.88
CA PRO A 17 8.35 8.75 15.83
C PRO A 17 8.47 8.15 14.44
N TRP A 18 7.39 8.13 13.71
CA TRP A 18 7.37 7.75 12.31
C TRP A 18 7.28 9.01 11.49
N LYS A 19 8.15 9.14 10.50
CA LYS A 19 8.12 10.28 9.62
C LYS A 19 7.72 9.86 8.24
N ASN A 20 6.66 10.49 7.73
CA ASN A 20 6.28 10.35 6.34
C ASN A 20 7.40 10.94 5.49
N ARG A 21 7.95 10.13 4.60
CA ARG A 21 9.00 10.56 3.70
C ARG A 21 8.47 11.42 2.55
N GLY A 22 7.16 11.45 2.36
CA GLY A 22 6.55 12.18 1.26
C GLY A 22 6.50 11.39 -0.04
N THR A 23 6.74 10.09 0.01
CA THR A 23 6.70 9.22 -1.16
C THR A 23 5.57 8.22 -1.01
N VAL A 24 4.73 8.11 -2.02
CA VAL A 24 3.63 7.15 -2.10
C VAL A 24 3.86 6.25 -3.30
N VAL A 25 3.84 4.95 -3.08
CA VAL A 25 4.05 3.94 -4.10
C VAL A 25 2.75 3.17 -4.30
N PHE A 26 2.28 3.12 -5.53
CA PHE A 26 1.01 2.47 -5.87
C PHE A 26 1.22 1.08 -6.45
N MET A 27 0.32 0.17 -6.10
CA MET A 27 0.25 -1.16 -6.69
C MET A 27 -1.23 -1.49 -6.93
N SER A 28 -1.54 -2.04 -8.09
CA SER A 28 -2.92 -2.41 -8.41
C SER A 28 -2.98 -3.54 -9.44
N ASP A 29 -4.21 -3.99 -9.70
CA ASP A 29 -4.51 -4.93 -10.78
C ASP A 29 -5.23 -4.24 -11.95
N PHE A 30 -5.13 -2.92 -12.03
CA PHE A 30 -5.85 -2.13 -13.05
C PHE A 30 -5.25 -2.25 -14.45
N GLY A 31 -3.97 -2.62 -14.55
CA GLY A 31 -3.23 -2.52 -15.80
C GLY A 31 -2.89 -1.08 -16.15
N THR A 32 -2.32 -0.88 -17.31
CA THR A 32 -1.88 0.44 -17.76
C THR A 32 -2.51 0.87 -19.07
N VAL A 33 -3.53 0.13 -19.52
CA VAL A 33 -4.16 0.38 -20.82
C VAL A 33 -5.06 1.60 -20.79
N ASP A 34 -5.77 1.81 -19.68
CA ASP A 34 -6.67 2.95 -19.55
C ASP A 34 -6.13 3.98 -18.56
N GLY A 35 -6.95 4.93 -18.18
CA GLY A 35 -6.56 6.03 -17.32
C GLY A 35 -6.70 5.79 -15.81
N ALA A 36 -6.95 4.56 -15.36
CA ALA A 36 -7.22 4.32 -13.94
C ALA A 36 -6.02 4.66 -13.05
N VAL A 37 -4.82 4.29 -13.48
CA VAL A 37 -3.60 4.61 -12.73
C VAL A 37 -3.38 6.11 -12.67
N SER A 38 -3.55 6.80 -13.77
CA SER A 38 -3.44 8.25 -13.81
C SER A 38 -4.46 8.92 -12.89
N ALA A 39 -5.67 8.39 -12.85
CA ALA A 39 -6.70 8.92 -11.95
C ALA A 39 -6.30 8.77 -10.48
N MET A 40 -5.70 7.64 -10.10
CA MET A 40 -5.19 7.45 -8.75
C MET A 40 -4.13 8.49 -8.40
N HIS A 41 -3.19 8.70 -9.30
CA HIS A 41 -2.15 9.73 -9.12
C HIS A 41 -2.75 11.11 -8.98
N GLY A 42 -3.74 11.43 -9.80
CA GLY A 42 -4.40 12.74 -9.76
C GLY A 42 -5.10 13.00 -8.45
N VAL A 43 -5.76 12.01 -7.89
CA VAL A 43 -6.42 12.15 -6.59
C VAL A 43 -5.39 12.42 -5.50
N ALA A 44 -4.29 11.67 -5.49
CA ALA A 44 -3.23 11.88 -4.50
C ALA A 44 -2.57 13.25 -4.66
N ASP A 45 -2.32 13.67 -5.88
CA ASP A 45 -1.73 14.96 -6.18
C ASP A 45 -2.62 16.11 -5.70
N GLU A 46 -3.91 15.98 -5.87
CA GLU A 46 -4.87 17.00 -5.42
C GLU A 46 -4.90 17.11 -3.90
N VAL A 47 -4.77 15.99 -3.20
CA VAL A 47 -4.73 15.98 -1.73
C VAL A 47 -3.45 16.62 -1.22
N CYS A 48 -2.31 16.30 -1.83
CA CYS A 48 -1.02 16.85 -1.42
C CYS A 48 -0.08 16.89 -2.61
N HIS A 49 0.08 18.07 -3.20
CA HIS A 49 0.85 18.27 -4.42
C HIS A 49 2.35 17.97 -4.22
N SER A 50 2.85 18.08 -3.01
CA SER A 50 4.27 17.86 -2.73
C SER A 50 4.65 16.39 -2.62
N LEU A 51 3.70 15.47 -2.69
CA LEU A 51 4.00 14.04 -2.65
C LEU A 51 4.73 13.62 -3.92
N ARG A 52 5.72 12.75 -3.72
CA ARG A 52 6.34 12.03 -4.82
C ARG A 52 5.51 10.77 -5.06
N LEU A 53 5.00 10.61 -6.27
CA LEU A 53 4.12 9.48 -6.63
C LEU A 53 4.89 8.52 -7.52
N GLU A 54 4.97 7.27 -7.10
CA GLU A 54 5.67 6.22 -7.81
C GLU A 54 4.78 4.99 -7.92
N ASP A 55 5.18 4.04 -8.75
CA ASP A 55 4.41 2.82 -8.95
C ASP A 55 5.27 1.60 -8.70
N LEU A 56 4.71 0.60 -8.02
CA LEU A 56 5.34 -0.69 -7.86
C LEU A 56 5.04 -1.54 -9.09
N THR A 57 3.76 -1.80 -9.29
CA THR A 57 3.26 -2.45 -10.52
C THR A 57 1.74 -2.28 -10.58
N HIS A 58 1.20 -2.31 -11.79
CA HIS A 58 -0.24 -2.33 -12.00
C HIS A 58 -0.65 -3.55 -12.82
N GLU A 59 0.28 -4.51 -12.93
CA GLU A 59 0.08 -5.73 -13.73
C GLU A 59 -0.15 -6.94 -12.82
N ILE A 60 -0.61 -6.76 -11.61
CA ILE A 60 -1.09 -7.88 -10.79
C ILE A 60 -2.26 -8.51 -11.53
N PRO A 61 -2.30 -9.83 -11.67
CA PRO A 61 -3.45 -10.48 -12.31
C PRO A 61 -4.73 -10.06 -11.61
N GLN A 62 -5.75 -9.76 -12.41
CA GLN A 62 -6.97 -9.15 -11.89
C GLN A 62 -7.54 -9.94 -10.72
N PHE A 63 -7.83 -9.26 -9.63
CA PHE A 63 -8.38 -9.83 -8.39
C PHE A 63 -7.48 -10.84 -7.69
N ASN A 64 -6.23 -10.98 -8.10
CA ASN A 64 -5.31 -11.93 -7.48
C ASN A 64 -4.62 -11.30 -6.27
N ILE A 65 -5.30 -11.34 -5.13
CA ILE A 65 -4.82 -10.77 -3.89
C ILE A 65 -3.51 -11.43 -3.43
N TRP A 66 -3.40 -12.72 -3.62
CA TRP A 66 -2.21 -13.45 -3.20
C TRP A 66 -0.96 -12.98 -3.95
N GLU A 67 -1.08 -12.80 -5.27
CA GLU A 67 0.01 -12.29 -6.10
C GLU A 67 0.36 -10.86 -5.68
N GLY A 68 -0.64 -10.03 -5.40
CA GLY A 68 -0.43 -8.67 -4.91
C GLY A 68 0.36 -8.63 -3.62
N SER A 69 -0.03 -9.44 -2.65
CA SER A 69 0.68 -9.56 -1.37
C SER A 69 2.13 -10.00 -1.57
N TYR A 70 2.36 -10.97 -2.44
CA TYR A 70 3.70 -11.46 -2.72
C TYR A 70 4.58 -10.37 -3.35
N ARG A 71 4.05 -9.66 -4.33
CA ARG A 71 4.81 -8.58 -4.98
C ARG A 71 5.14 -7.46 -4.01
N LEU A 72 4.21 -7.15 -3.12
CA LEU A 72 4.43 -6.13 -2.11
C LEU A 72 5.59 -6.49 -1.20
N ILE A 73 5.58 -7.69 -0.62
CA ILE A 73 6.64 -8.10 0.31
C ILE A 73 7.99 -8.23 -0.40
N GLN A 74 7.98 -8.63 -1.66
CA GLN A 74 9.19 -8.79 -2.44
C GLN A 74 9.88 -7.44 -2.71
N THR A 75 9.12 -6.36 -2.80
CA THR A 75 9.61 -5.07 -3.27
C THR A 75 9.75 -4.04 -2.16
N MET A 76 8.91 -4.11 -1.14
CA MET A 76 8.78 -3.08 -0.12
C MET A 76 10.10 -2.76 0.59
N GLU A 77 10.95 -3.76 0.80
CA GLU A 77 12.20 -3.57 1.52
C GLU A 77 13.19 -2.67 0.79
N TYR A 78 13.04 -2.52 -0.52
CA TYR A 78 13.93 -1.67 -1.30
C TYR A 78 13.61 -0.19 -1.15
N TRP A 79 12.50 0.15 -0.53
CA TRP A 79 12.09 1.52 -0.30
C TRP A 79 12.43 1.94 1.12
N ALA A 80 12.83 3.19 1.28
CA ALA A 80 13.24 3.72 2.58
C ALA A 80 12.07 3.71 3.57
N PRO A 81 12.36 3.59 4.88
CA PRO A 81 11.34 3.80 5.91
C PRO A 81 10.66 5.16 5.72
N GLY A 82 9.38 5.24 6.03
CA GLY A 82 8.58 6.44 5.81
C GLY A 82 7.83 6.43 4.48
N THR A 83 8.10 5.45 3.62
CA THR A 83 7.37 5.29 2.36
C THR A 83 5.98 4.71 2.63
N VAL A 84 4.97 5.23 1.93
CA VAL A 84 3.59 4.75 2.01
C VAL A 84 3.28 3.97 0.75
N PHE A 85 2.76 2.76 0.93
CA PHE A 85 2.33 1.88 -0.16
C PHE A 85 0.81 1.86 -0.20
N VAL A 86 0.24 2.18 -1.35
CA VAL A 86 -1.21 2.11 -1.57
C VAL A 86 -1.46 0.96 -2.54
N CYS A 87 -2.11 -0.08 -2.04
CA CYS A 87 -2.29 -1.33 -2.77
C CYS A 87 -3.77 -1.56 -3.02
N VAL A 88 -4.16 -1.61 -4.29
CA VAL A 88 -5.56 -1.76 -4.70
C VAL A 88 -5.68 -2.99 -5.58
N VAL A 89 -5.79 -4.15 -4.95
CA VAL A 89 -6.07 -5.42 -5.60
C VAL A 89 -7.23 -6.02 -4.82
N ASP A 90 -8.45 -5.83 -5.31
CA ASP A 90 -9.62 -6.16 -4.52
C ASP A 90 -10.81 -6.55 -5.40
N PRO A 91 -11.23 -7.81 -5.36
CA PRO A 91 -12.44 -8.23 -6.08
C PRO A 91 -13.71 -7.58 -5.51
N GLY A 92 -13.62 -6.98 -4.33
CA GLY A 92 -14.74 -6.29 -3.70
C GLY A 92 -14.76 -4.78 -3.90
N VAL A 93 -14.02 -4.26 -4.88
CA VAL A 93 -14.01 -2.82 -5.18
C VAL A 93 -15.45 -2.34 -5.39
N GLY A 94 -15.84 -1.27 -4.69
CA GLY A 94 -17.19 -0.74 -4.74
C GLY A 94 -18.14 -1.34 -3.71
N SER A 95 -17.70 -2.32 -2.93
CA SER A 95 -18.50 -2.85 -1.82
C SER A 95 -18.21 -2.05 -0.54
N ASP A 96 -18.83 -2.46 0.57
CA ASP A 96 -18.66 -1.82 1.86
C ASP A 96 -17.34 -2.17 2.55
N ARG A 97 -16.42 -2.78 1.83
CA ARG A 97 -15.15 -3.19 2.40
C ARG A 97 -14.33 -1.98 2.82
N GLU A 98 -13.84 -2.01 4.04
CA GLU A 98 -13.02 -0.92 4.58
C GLU A 98 -11.59 -1.01 4.09
N SER A 99 -10.93 0.15 4.05
CA SER A 99 -9.48 0.21 3.83
C SER A 99 -8.80 0.29 5.19
N VAL A 100 -7.63 -0.32 5.27
CA VAL A 100 -6.81 -0.29 6.48
C VAL A 100 -5.48 0.34 6.17
N ALA A 101 -4.93 1.04 7.16
CA ALA A 101 -3.58 1.59 7.09
C ALA A 101 -2.76 0.97 8.21
N VAL A 102 -1.64 0.37 7.87
CA VAL A 102 -0.84 -0.40 8.81
C VAL A 102 0.61 0.08 8.78
N LEU A 103 1.18 0.33 9.95
CA LEU A 103 2.60 0.63 10.10
C LEU A 103 3.35 -0.66 10.40
N THR A 104 4.33 -0.97 9.58
CA THR A 104 5.17 -2.15 9.76
C THR A 104 6.36 -1.84 10.66
N LYS A 105 7.00 -2.88 11.20
CA LYS A 105 8.22 -2.72 11.99
C LYS A 105 9.35 -2.09 11.19
N SER A 106 9.35 -2.29 9.88
CA SER A 106 10.37 -1.71 9.00
C SER A 106 10.17 -0.22 8.75
N GLY A 107 9.09 0.35 9.27
CA GLY A 107 8.82 1.79 9.12
C GLY A 107 8.06 2.16 7.87
N HIS A 108 7.43 1.21 7.22
CA HIS A 108 6.58 1.45 6.05
C HIS A 108 5.12 1.48 6.46
N VAL A 109 4.31 2.26 5.75
CA VAL A 109 2.85 2.24 5.92
C VAL A 109 2.22 1.61 4.69
N ILE A 110 1.30 0.70 4.90
CA ILE A 110 0.56 0.04 3.83
C ILE A 110 -0.91 0.42 3.96
N VAL A 111 -1.47 0.98 2.89
CA VAL A 111 -2.90 1.30 2.80
C VAL A 111 -3.50 0.35 1.78
N THR A 112 -4.46 -0.44 2.20
CA THR A 112 -5.05 -1.48 1.34
C THR A 112 -6.46 -1.81 1.81
N PRO A 113 -7.34 -2.31 0.93
CA PRO A 113 -8.59 -2.90 1.39
C PRO A 113 -8.32 -4.06 2.34
N ASP A 114 -9.21 -4.26 3.30
CA ASP A 114 -9.12 -5.36 4.25
C ASP A 114 -9.59 -6.65 3.57
N ASN A 115 -8.70 -7.29 2.81
CA ASN A 115 -9.06 -8.40 1.94
C ASN A 115 -7.99 -9.50 1.86
N GLY A 116 -7.00 -9.47 2.74
CA GLY A 116 -5.94 -10.47 2.74
C GLY A 116 -4.68 -10.06 1.99
N THR A 117 -4.62 -8.85 1.42
CA THR A 117 -3.41 -8.35 0.76
C THR A 117 -2.21 -8.38 1.71
N LEU A 118 -2.44 -8.27 2.99
CA LEU A 118 -1.38 -8.25 4.01
C LEU A 118 -0.92 -9.64 4.44
N SER A 119 -1.44 -10.69 3.87
CA SER A 119 -1.19 -12.05 4.36
C SER A 119 0.29 -12.43 4.36
N HIS A 120 1.07 -12.01 3.39
CA HIS A 120 2.52 -12.27 3.37
C HIS A 120 3.28 -11.34 4.31
N VAL A 121 2.79 -10.14 4.48
CA VAL A 121 3.45 -9.13 5.33
C VAL A 121 3.27 -9.45 6.80
N ALA A 122 2.12 -9.99 7.16
CA ALA A 122 1.77 -10.27 8.56
C ALA A 122 2.43 -11.53 9.13
N LYS A 123 3.08 -12.32 8.31
CA LYS A 123 3.73 -13.56 8.76
C LYS A 123 5.05 -13.31 9.47
#